data_9a892ae3d9198b9f44420e2a6d346aa5
#
_entry.id   9a892ae3d9198b9f44420e2a6d346aa5
#
_cell.length_a   1.000
_cell.length_b   1.000
_cell.length_c   1.000
_cell.angle_alpha   90.00
_cell.angle_beta   90.00
_cell.angle_gamma   90.00
#
_symmetry.space_group_name_H-M   'P 1'
#
loop_
_entity.id
_entity.type
_entity.pdbx_description
1 polymer ?
#
loop_
_entity_poly.entity_id
_entity_poly.type
_entity_poly.pdbx_seq_one_letter_code
_entity_poly.pdbx_strand_id
1 'polypeptide(L)'
;YQDIQPDFTSVDTVAMARILLPTLSKYKLNVVANALHISLENHHRAVDDAGATAEIFVKFVEMLKDRGIYDLAKLNQFGENNADAVRKLPSYHVIILALNEVGRVNLYTLISMSHLKYYARRPRIPKSELSKYREGLLVGSACEAGEPYQAILNDKSEERIAKIANFYDYLEIQPLGNNQFMIESQKITKVQNEEDLKEINRKIVALGERFNKPVVGTCDVHFMNPEDEVYRRII
;
A
#
# COMPACT_ATOMS: atom_id res chain seq x y z
N TYR A 1 28.50 -10.75 -1.81
CA TYR A 1 27.41 -10.81 -0.82
C TYR A 1 26.76 -12.18 -1.00
N GLN A 2 26.74 -12.99 0.05
CA GLN A 2 26.09 -14.30 0.03
C GLN A 2 24.56 -14.08 0.02
N ASP A 3 23.83 -14.85 -0.79
CA ASP A 3 22.38 -14.91 -0.81
C ASP A 3 21.84 -15.52 0.50
N ILE A 4 21.92 -14.75 1.57
CA ILE A 4 21.27 -15.08 2.84
C ILE A 4 19.84 -14.55 2.75
N GLN A 5 18.86 -15.41 2.57
CA GLN A 5 17.46 -15.07 2.77
C GLN A 5 17.16 -15.16 4.27
N PRO A 6 16.99 -14.03 4.96
CA PRO A 6 16.67 -14.06 6.38
C PRO A 6 15.21 -14.46 6.58
N ASP A 7 14.99 -15.58 7.26
CA ASP A 7 13.67 -16.01 7.70
C ASP A 7 13.35 -15.38 9.07
N PHE A 8 12.96 -14.10 9.07
CA PHE A 8 12.51 -13.42 10.27
C PHE A 8 11.33 -12.49 10.03
N THR A 9 10.50 -12.33 11.04
CA THR A 9 9.42 -11.35 11.05
C THR A 9 10.00 -9.95 11.25
N SER A 10 9.77 -9.05 10.28
CA SER A 10 10.19 -7.65 10.38
C SER A 10 9.07 -6.77 10.94
N VAL A 11 9.45 -5.76 11.72
CA VAL A 11 8.56 -4.73 12.24
C VAL A 11 8.98 -3.37 11.68
N ASP A 12 8.03 -2.64 11.09
CA ASP A 12 8.28 -1.30 10.55
C ASP A 12 8.10 -0.24 11.65
N THR A 13 9.21 0.37 12.07
CA THR A 13 9.21 1.43 13.10
C THR A 13 8.46 2.70 12.66
N VAL A 14 8.36 2.99 11.35
CA VAL A 14 7.56 4.11 10.84
C VAL A 14 6.07 3.81 10.99
N ALA A 15 5.65 2.57 10.73
CA ALA A 15 4.27 2.14 10.97
C ALA A 15 3.93 2.23 12.47
N MET A 16 4.83 1.76 13.34
CA MET A 16 4.66 1.88 14.81
C MET A 16 4.57 3.35 15.24
N ALA A 17 5.44 4.23 14.72
CA ALA A 17 5.42 5.65 15.05
C ALA A 17 4.08 6.31 14.69
N ARG A 18 3.47 5.94 13.56
CA ARG A 18 2.15 6.45 13.16
C ARG A 18 1.03 6.06 14.13
N ILE A 19 1.14 4.90 14.75
CA ILE A 19 0.18 4.38 15.72
C ILE A 19 0.42 4.98 17.12
N LEU A 20 1.66 5.04 17.55
CA LEU A 20 2.04 5.40 18.91
C LEU A 20 2.17 6.91 19.12
N LEU A 21 2.51 7.66 18.06
CA LEU A 21 2.70 9.11 18.06
C LEU A 21 1.78 9.79 17.02
N PRO A 22 0.45 9.65 17.12
CA PRO A 22 -0.49 10.11 16.09
C PRO A 22 -0.51 11.62 15.89
N THR A 23 0.00 12.39 16.84
CA THR A 23 0.06 13.85 16.80
C THR A 23 1.17 14.41 15.92
N LEU A 24 2.16 13.58 15.55
CA LEU A 24 3.25 14.03 14.69
C LEU A 24 2.78 14.30 13.26
N SER A 25 3.20 15.41 12.70
CA SER A 25 2.92 15.77 11.30
C SER A 25 3.82 15.06 10.29
N LYS A 26 5.02 14.63 10.73
CA LYS A 26 6.04 13.95 9.92
C LYS A 26 6.68 12.82 10.72
N TYR A 27 7.10 11.76 10.02
CA TYR A 27 7.69 10.56 10.64
C TYR A 27 9.09 10.27 10.09
N LYS A 28 9.88 11.35 9.83
CA LYS A 28 11.32 11.21 9.55
C LYS A 28 12.04 10.81 10.83
N LEU A 29 13.17 10.10 10.70
CA LEU A 29 13.94 9.57 11.84
C LEU A 29 14.24 10.67 12.88
N ASN A 30 14.77 11.81 12.46
CA ASN A 30 15.09 12.92 13.34
C ASN A 30 13.86 13.52 14.07
N VAL A 31 12.70 13.52 13.42
CA VAL A 31 11.45 14.02 14.05
C VAL A 31 10.95 13.06 15.13
N VAL A 32 11.00 11.74 14.85
CA VAL A 32 10.58 10.72 15.80
C VAL A 32 11.57 10.64 16.96
N ALA A 33 12.87 10.65 16.69
CA ALA A 33 13.92 10.68 17.73
C ALA A 33 13.75 11.86 18.67
N ASN A 34 13.57 13.06 18.12
CA ASN A 34 13.34 14.29 18.94
C ASN A 34 12.08 14.17 19.80
N ALA A 35 10.96 13.66 19.25
CA ALA A 35 9.71 13.48 19.99
C ALA A 35 9.84 12.49 21.16
N LEU A 36 10.79 11.55 21.08
CA LEU A 36 11.10 10.56 22.11
C LEU A 36 12.31 10.93 22.98
N HIS A 37 12.86 12.13 22.79
CA HIS A 37 14.07 12.62 23.48
C HIS A 37 15.30 11.72 23.29
N ILE A 38 15.45 11.19 22.07
CA ILE A 38 16.60 10.38 21.65
C ILE A 38 17.60 11.29 20.92
N SER A 39 18.88 11.23 21.32
CA SER A 39 19.93 12.00 20.67
C SER A 39 20.26 11.44 19.29
N LEU A 40 20.42 12.33 18.30
CA LEU A 40 20.81 11.97 16.92
C LEU A 40 21.87 13.00 16.47
N GLU A 41 23.12 12.82 16.91
CA GLU A 41 24.18 13.83 16.73
C GLU A 41 24.74 13.85 15.30
N ASN A 42 24.86 12.70 14.63
CA ASN A 42 25.45 12.58 13.29
C ASN A 42 24.47 11.99 12.28
N HIS A 43 23.35 12.66 12.08
CA HIS A 43 22.32 12.22 11.12
C HIS A 43 22.93 12.03 9.71
N HIS A 44 22.55 10.94 9.05
CA HIS A 44 23.06 10.41 7.77
C HIS A 44 24.32 9.54 7.86
N ARG A 45 24.77 9.17 9.05
CA ARG A 45 25.70 8.04 9.20
C ARG A 45 24.90 6.77 9.50
N ALA A 46 25.10 5.73 8.71
CA ALA A 46 24.32 4.50 8.78
C ALA A 46 24.30 3.87 10.20
N VAL A 47 25.42 3.96 10.93
CA VAL A 47 25.52 3.43 12.30
C VAL A 47 24.68 4.26 13.28
N ASP A 48 24.75 5.58 13.19
CA ASP A 48 24.02 6.50 14.08
C ASP A 48 22.51 6.42 13.80
N ASP A 49 22.10 6.36 12.53
CA ASP A 49 20.71 6.17 12.14
C ASP A 49 20.16 4.80 12.59
N ALA A 50 20.97 3.75 12.51
CA ALA A 50 20.59 2.41 13.00
C ALA A 50 20.48 2.38 14.53
N GLY A 51 21.41 3.01 15.25
CA GLY A 51 21.38 3.16 16.71
C GLY A 51 20.13 3.88 17.18
N ALA A 52 19.84 5.06 16.60
CA ALA A 52 18.63 5.83 16.92
C ALA A 52 17.36 5.04 16.60
N THR A 53 17.34 4.28 15.49
CA THR A 53 16.19 3.41 15.16
C THR A 53 15.99 2.31 16.20
N ALA A 54 17.07 1.73 16.71
CA ALA A 54 17.00 0.72 17.76
C ALA A 54 16.46 1.31 19.09
N GLU A 55 16.94 2.49 19.49
CA GLU A 55 16.44 3.19 20.68
C GLU A 55 14.96 3.57 20.54
N ILE A 56 14.53 4.07 19.37
CA ILE A 56 13.12 4.32 19.06
C ILE A 56 12.30 3.04 19.22
N PHE A 57 12.79 1.92 18.70
CA PHE A 57 12.10 0.65 18.81
C PHE A 57 11.94 0.22 20.28
N VAL A 58 12.97 0.36 21.11
CA VAL A 58 12.91 0.06 22.56
C VAL A 58 11.84 0.92 23.23
N LYS A 59 11.82 2.24 22.96
CA LYS A 59 10.79 3.14 23.48
C LYS A 59 9.37 2.73 23.05
N PHE A 60 9.20 2.32 21.80
CA PHE A 60 7.91 1.84 21.31
C PHE A 60 7.47 0.57 22.01
N VAL A 61 8.39 -0.36 22.31
CA VAL A 61 8.10 -1.58 23.09
C VAL A 61 7.65 -1.22 24.49
N GLU A 62 8.30 -0.27 25.17
CA GLU A 62 7.87 0.25 26.48
C GLU A 62 6.44 0.81 26.39
N MET A 63 6.17 1.71 25.44
CA MET A 63 4.85 2.30 25.24
C MET A 63 3.75 1.27 24.92
N LEU A 64 4.09 0.18 24.24
CA LEU A 64 3.16 -0.94 23.97
C LEU A 64 2.89 -1.76 25.23
N LYS A 65 3.92 -2.05 26.04
CA LYS A 65 3.77 -2.75 27.32
C LYS A 65 2.85 -1.98 28.27
N ASP A 66 3.00 -0.66 28.34
CA ASP A 66 2.12 0.22 29.14
C ASP A 66 0.65 0.15 28.72
N ARG A 67 0.39 -0.26 27.45
CA ARG A 67 -0.95 -0.48 26.89
C ARG A 67 -1.40 -1.94 26.96
N GLY A 68 -0.64 -2.83 27.62
CA GLY A 68 -0.96 -4.26 27.72
C GLY A 68 -0.74 -5.04 26.43
N ILE A 69 0.07 -4.52 25.49
CA ILE A 69 0.38 -5.14 24.20
C ILE A 69 1.75 -5.81 24.30
N TYR A 70 1.76 -7.15 24.33
CA TYR A 70 2.97 -7.95 24.57
C TYR A 70 3.31 -8.88 23.40
N ASP A 71 2.49 -8.90 22.34
CA ASP A 71 2.67 -9.77 21.19
C ASP A 71 2.29 -9.07 19.88
N LEU A 72 2.77 -9.62 18.75
CA LEU A 72 2.56 -9.04 17.42
C LEU A 72 1.09 -9.10 16.96
N ALA A 73 0.33 -10.09 17.40
CA ALA A 73 -1.08 -10.22 17.03
C ALA A 73 -1.90 -9.08 17.66
N LYS A 74 -1.66 -8.78 18.94
CA LYS A 74 -2.27 -7.63 19.63
C LYS A 74 -1.79 -6.30 19.08
N LEU A 75 -0.52 -6.20 18.66
CA LEU A 75 0.00 -5.00 18.00
C LEU A 75 -0.73 -4.74 16.68
N ASN A 76 -0.93 -5.77 15.87
CA ASN A 76 -1.68 -5.65 14.61
C ASN A 76 -3.13 -5.22 14.87
N GLN A 77 -3.80 -5.86 15.83
CA GLN A 77 -5.16 -5.51 16.23
C GLN A 77 -5.27 -4.06 16.75
N PHE A 78 -4.30 -3.62 17.54
CA PHE A 78 -4.23 -2.24 18.02
C PHE A 78 -4.08 -1.24 16.87
N GLY A 79 -3.23 -1.55 15.88
CA GLY A 79 -3.07 -0.76 14.67
C GLY A 79 -4.34 -0.69 13.82
N GLU A 80 -5.02 -1.80 13.64
CA GLU A 80 -6.27 -1.88 12.87
C GLU A 80 -7.41 -1.05 13.49
N ASN A 81 -7.47 -1.00 14.81
CA ASN A 81 -8.49 -0.23 15.53
C ASN A 81 -8.21 1.29 15.57
N ASN A 82 -7.01 1.71 15.19
CA ASN A 82 -6.65 3.13 15.19
C ASN A 82 -6.94 3.77 13.82
N ALA A 83 -8.13 4.34 13.67
CA ALA A 83 -8.55 4.99 12.43
C ALA A 83 -7.61 6.14 11.99
N ASP A 84 -7.02 6.88 12.93
CA ASP A 84 -6.09 7.96 12.61
C ASP A 84 -4.74 7.45 12.09
N ALA A 85 -4.27 6.32 12.59
CA ALA A 85 -3.09 5.65 12.05
C ALA A 85 -3.37 5.14 10.63
N VAL A 86 -4.51 4.47 10.41
CA VAL A 86 -4.92 3.95 9.10
C VAL A 86 -5.04 5.08 8.07
N ARG A 87 -5.55 6.25 8.44
CA ARG A 87 -5.65 7.43 7.57
C ARG A 87 -4.31 7.92 7.05
N LYS A 88 -3.21 7.67 7.76
CA LYS A 88 -1.85 8.08 7.40
C LYS A 88 -1.06 7.04 6.61
N LEU A 89 -1.58 5.81 6.47
CA LEU A 89 -0.93 4.77 5.68
C LEU A 89 -0.98 5.07 4.17
N PRO A 90 -0.06 4.52 3.37
CA PRO A 90 -0.20 4.53 1.90
C PRO A 90 -1.53 3.90 1.49
N SER A 91 -2.14 4.42 0.42
CA SER A 91 -3.36 3.87 -0.16
C SER A 91 -3.15 3.54 -1.62
N TYR A 92 -3.81 2.49 -2.07
CA TYR A 92 -3.77 1.99 -3.43
C TYR A 92 -5.18 1.97 -4.01
N HIS A 93 -5.28 2.00 -5.33
CA HIS A 93 -6.55 1.77 -5.99
C HIS A 93 -6.96 0.29 -5.87
N VAL A 94 -8.24 0.04 -5.84
CA VAL A 94 -8.84 -1.29 -5.81
C VAL A 94 -10.17 -1.25 -6.56
N ILE A 95 -10.46 -2.29 -7.33
CA ILE A 95 -11.79 -2.49 -7.93
C ILE A 95 -12.54 -3.50 -7.06
N ILE A 96 -13.79 -3.19 -6.75
CA ILE A 96 -14.66 -4.07 -5.97
C ILE A 96 -15.98 -4.22 -6.73
N LEU A 97 -16.32 -5.43 -7.11
CA LEU A 97 -17.55 -5.76 -7.81
C LEU A 97 -18.45 -6.60 -6.88
N ALA A 98 -19.72 -6.26 -6.82
CA ALA A 98 -20.72 -7.06 -6.12
C ALA A 98 -21.24 -8.18 -7.02
N LEU A 99 -21.11 -9.42 -6.58
CA LEU A 99 -21.54 -10.61 -7.31
C LEU A 99 -23.01 -11.00 -7.04
N ASN A 100 -23.54 -10.57 -5.89
CA ASN A 100 -24.86 -10.91 -5.42
C ASN A 100 -25.37 -9.89 -4.40
N GLU A 101 -26.56 -10.10 -3.84
CA GLU A 101 -27.18 -9.20 -2.85
C GLU A 101 -26.34 -9.06 -1.56
N VAL A 102 -25.72 -10.14 -1.09
CA VAL A 102 -24.82 -10.08 0.08
C VAL A 102 -23.62 -9.16 -0.24
N GLY A 103 -22.99 -9.36 -1.40
CA GLY A 103 -21.89 -8.51 -1.87
C GLY A 103 -22.32 -7.05 -2.03
N ARG A 104 -23.54 -6.78 -2.52
CA ARG A 104 -24.05 -5.41 -2.63
C ARG A 104 -24.15 -4.72 -1.26
N VAL A 105 -24.69 -5.42 -0.26
CA VAL A 105 -24.79 -4.90 1.12
C VAL A 105 -23.38 -4.68 1.71
N ASN A 106 -22.47 -5.65 1.53
CA ASN A 106 -21.10 -5.55 1.99
C ASN A 106 -20.36 -4.39 1.33
N LEU A 107 -20.54 -4.19 0.02
CA LEU A 107 -19.95 -3.05 -0.71
C LEU A 107 -20.46 -1.71 -0.14
N TYR A 108 -21.75 -1.55 0.07
CA TYR A 108 -22.31 -0.33 0.66
C TYR A 108 -21.78 -0.07 2.08
N THR A 109 -21.63 -1.14 2.88
CA THR A 109 -21.03 -1.04 4.22
C THR A 109 -19.59 -0.54 4.12
N LEU A 110 -18.77 -1.12 3.25
CA LEU A 110 -17.39 -0.70 3.03
C LEU A 110 -17.28 0.75 2.53
N ILE A 111 -18.15 1.15 1.59
CA ILE A 111 -18.20 2.54 1.10
C ILE A 111 -18.57 3.49 2.25
N SER A 112 -19.58 3.17 3.04
CA SER A 112 -19.97 3.97 4.20
C SER A 112 -18.82 4.12 5.19
N MET A 113 -18.14 3.02 5.54
CA MET A 113 -16.96 3.05 6.42
C MET A 113 -15.81 3.87 5.83
N SER A 114 -15.59 3.80 4.53
CA SER A 114 -14.53 4.55 3.85
C SER A 114 -14.71 6.06 3.95
N HIS A 115 -15.94 6.53 3.97
CA HIS A 115 -16.29 7.94 4.09
C HIS A 115 -16.42 8.40 5.56
N LEU A 116 -17.07 7.60 6.41
CA LEU A 116 -17.38 8.02 7.78
C LEU A 116 -16.22 7.79 8.75
N LYS A 117 -15.48 6.68 8.59
CA LYS A 117 -14.45 6.27 9.54
C LYS A 117 -13.03 6.48 9.03
N TYR A 118 -12.78 6.19 7.75
CA TYR A 118 -11.41 6.11 7.22
C TYR A 118 -11.08 7.19 6.18
N TYR A 119 -11.92 8.19 6.00
CA TYR A 119 -11.68 9.26 5.04
C TYR A 119 -10.43 10.09 5.41
N ALA A 120 -9.51 10.21 4.45
CA ALA A 120 -8.37 11.11 4.56
C ALA A 120 -7.99 11.60 3.14
N ARG A 121 -8.47 12.77 2.77
CA ARG A 121 -8.41 13.38 1.43
C ARG A 121 -9.19 12.60 0.36
N ARG A 122 -9.31 11.29 0.51
CA ARG A 122 -10.07 10.35 -0.32
C ARG A 122 -10.66 9.25 0.56
N PRO A 123 -11.72 8.56 0.12
CA PRO A 123 -12.23 7.38 0.80
C PRO A 123 -11.17 6.28 0.84
N ARG A 124 -11.04 5.58 1.96
CA ARG A 124 -10.08 4.50 2.16
C ARG A 124 -10.73 3.31 2.83
N ILE A 125 -10.30 2.13 2.45
CA ILE A 125 -10.76 0.87 3.05
C ILE A 125 -9.53 0.11 3.53
N PRO A 126 -9.38 -0.15 4.84
CA PRO A 126 -8.34 -1.06 5.32
C PRO A 126 -8.54 -2.47 4.74
N LYS A 127 -7.45 -3.15 4.38
CA LYS A 127 -7.53 -4.55 3.89
C LYS A 127 -8.19 -5.49 4.88
N SER A 128 -7.99 -5.27 6.17
CA SER A 128 -8.65 -6.03 7.25
C SER A 128 -10.17 -5.89 7.20
N GLU A 129 -10.69 -4.68 6.99
CA GLU A 129 -12.14 -4.47 6.83
C GLU A 129 -12.65 -5.08 5.52
N LEU A 130 -11.93 -4.89 4.41
CA LEU A 130 -12.29 -5.54 3.15
C LEU A 130 -12.33 -7.06 3.28
N SER A 131 -11.41 -7.66 4.03
CA SER A 131 -11.41 -9.12 4.29
C SER A 131 -12.62 -9.57 5.12
N LYS A 132 -13.07 -8.79 6.09
CA LYS A 132 -14.26 -9.10 6.92
C LYS A 132 -15.54 -9.10 6.09
N TYR A 133 -15.66 -8.19 5.15
CA TYR A 133 -16.84 -8.02 4.29
C TYR A 133 -16.65 -8.58 2.88
N ARG A 134 -15.75 -9.58 2.72
CA ARG A 134 -15.38 -10.15 1.42
C ARG A 134 -16.46 -10.98 0.75
N GLU A 135 -17.38 -11.54 1.52
CA GLU A 135 -18.44 -12.41 1.00
C GLU A 135 -19.26 -11.70 -0.08
N GLY A 136 -19.45 -12.37 -1.22
CA GLY A 136 -20.20 -11.85 -2.37
C GLY A 136 -19.49 -10.72 -3.13
N LEU A 137 -18.21 -10.46 -2.86
CA LEU A 137 -17.39 -9.47 -3.56
C LEU A 137 -16.31 -10.14 -4.42
N LEU A 138 -16.04 -9.53 -5.57
CA LEU A 138 -14.90 -9.80 -6.41
C LEU A 138 -13.96 -8.59 -6.36
N VAL A 139 -12.69 -8.83 -6.03
CA VAL A 139 -11.71 -7.76 -5.79
C VAL A 139 -10.60 -7.82 -6.83
N GLY A 140 -10.48 -6.76 -7.62
CA GLY A 140 -9.48 -6.58 -8.68
C GLY A 140 -8.31 -5.71 -8.27
N SER A 141 -7.17 -5.93 -8.94
CA SER A 141 -5.91 -5.24 -8.64
C SER A 141 -5.86 -3.76 -9.06
N ALA A 142 -6.84 -3.33 -9.84
CA ALA A 142 -6.94 -1.98 -10.42
C ALA A 142 -5.77 -1.60 -11.35
N CYS A 143 -5.60 -0.31 -11.59
CA CYS A 143 -4.67 0.30 -12.52
C CYS A 143 -3.22 0.37 -11.99
N GLU A 144 -2.41 1.25 -12.59
CA GLU A 144 -1.03 1.51 -12.16
C GLU A 144 -0.92 2.00 -10.71
N ALA A 145 -1.96 2.65 -10.18
CA ALA A 145 -2.05 3.04 -8.77
C ALA A 145 -2.48 1.89 -7.84
N GLY A 146 -2.72 0.71 -8.37
CA GLY A 146 -2.99 -0.52 -7.61
C GLY A 146 -1.76 -1.07 -6.91
N GLU A 147 -1.97 -1.81 -5.82
CA GLU A 147 -0.85 -2.31 -5.02
C GLU A 147 0.05 -3.30 -5.76
N PRO A 148 -0.47 -4.27 -6.58
CA PRO A 148 0.39 -5.18 -7.34
C PRO A 148 1.29 -4.46 -8.33
N TYR A 149 0.75 -3.52 -9.11
CA TYR A 149 1.52 -2.72 -10.05
C TYR A 149 2.62 -1.93 -9.33
N GLN A 150 2.27 -1.23 -8.26
CA GLN A 150 3.21 -0.45 -7.44
C GLN A 150 4.28 -1.33 -6.78
N ALA A 151 3.95 -2.56 -6.41
CA ALA A 151 4.92 -3.49 -5.85
C ALA A 151 5.96 -3.92 -6.89
N ILE A 152 5.54 -4.19 -8.13
CA ILE A 152 6.43 -4.51 -9.25
C ILE A 152 7.29 -3.31 -9.62
N LEU A 153 6.68 -2.13 -9.80
CA LEU A 153 7.37 -0.89 -10.13
C LEU A 153 8.46 -0.53 -9.11
N ASN A 154 8.23 -0.84 -7.84
CA ASN A 154 9.16 -0.54 -6.75
C ASN A 154 10.08 -1.73 -6.38
N ASP A 155 10.22 -2.74 -7.24
CA ASP A 155 11.10 -3.91 -7.07
C ASP A 155 10.97 -4.56 -5.69
N LYS A 156 9.72 -4.76 -5.24
CA LYS A 156 9.51 -5.53 -4.01
C LYS A 156 9.93 -6.98 -4.24
N SER A 157 10.33 -7.67 -3.16
CA SER A 157 10.71 -9.07 -3.26
C SER A 157 9.57 -9.91 -3.87
N GLU A 158 9.93 -10.99 -4.57
CA GLU A 158 8.96 -11.90 -5.17
C GLU A 158 7.96 -12.44 -4.16
N GLU A 159 8.43 -12.78 -2.96
CA GLU A 159 7.57 -13.22 -1.85
C GLU A 159 6.53 -12.15 -1.49
N ARG A 160 6.94 -10.89 -1.41
CA ARG A 160 6.04 -9.77 -1.11
C ARG A 160 5.04 -9.55 -2.24
N ILE A 161 5.48 -9.61 -3.50
CA ILE A 161 4.60 -9.49 -4.67
C ILE A 161 3.59 -10.65 -4.69
N ALA A 162 4.05 -11.87 -4.43
CA ALA A 162 3.19 -13.06 -4.34
C ALA A 162 2.10 -12.90 -3.27
N LYS A 163 2.49 -12.45 -2.06
CA LYS A 163 1.54 -12.20 -0.97
C LYS A 163 0.51 -11.13 -1.33
N ILE A 164 0.96 -10.07 -2.02
CA ILE A 164 0.08 -9.00 -2.49
C ILE A 164 -0.89 -9.55 -3.55
N ALA A 165 -0.39 -10.24 -4.58
CA ALA A 165 -1.20 -10.78 -5.67
C ALA A 165 -2.27 -11.76 -5.16
N ASN A 166 -1.95 -12.57 -4.15
CA ASN A 166 -2.89 -13.52 -3.54
C ASN A 166 -4.10 -12.88 -2.87
N PHE A 167 -4.01 -11.61 -2.50
CA PHE A 167 -5.14 -10.89 -1.91
C PHE A 167 -6.27 -10.63 -2.91
N TYR A 168 -5.97 -10.48 -4.20
CA TYR A 168 -6.91 -10.14 -5.26
C TYR A 168 -7.51 -11.38 -5.90
N ASP A 169 -8.74 -11.28 -6.39
CA ASP A 169 -9.42 -12.38 -7.10
C ASP A 169 -9.01 -12.42 -8.57
N TYR A 170 -8.73 -11.26 -9.16
CA TYR A 170 -8.21 -11.12 -10.51
C TYR A 170 -7.19 -9.97 -10.58
N LEU A 171 -6.36 -9.99 -11.61
CA LEU A 171 -5.37 -8.96 -11.88
C LEU A 171 -5.72 -8.20 -13.15
N GLU A 172 -5.26 -6.96 -13.24
CA GLU A 172 -5.55 -6.07 -14.36
C GLU A 172 -4.27 -5.63 -15.06
N ILE A 173 -4.32 -5.57 -16.39
CA ILE A 173 -3.36 -4.89 -17.24
C ILE A 173 -4.08 -3.81 -18.04
N GLN A 174 -3.36 -2.76 -18.42
CA GLN A 174 -3.92 -1.64 -19.17
C GLN A 174 -3.11 -1.36 -20.44
N PRO A 175 -3.71 -0.70 -21.44
CA PRO A 175 -2.99 -0.22 -22.61
C PRO A 175 -1.79 0.64 -22.20
N LEU A 176 -0.69 0.54 -22.95
CA LEU A 176 0.54 1.27 -22.65
C LEU A 176 0.32 2.78 -22.61
N GLY A 177 -0.56 3.31 -23.46
CA GLY A 177 -0.91 4.73 -23.51
C GLY A 177 -1.42 5.29 -22.17
N ASN A 178 -2.12 4.46 -21.36
CA ASN A 178 -2.60 4.90 -20.04
C ASN A 178 -1.45 5.22 -19.09
N ASN A 179 -0.29 4.59 -19.30
CA ASN A 179 0.89 4.71 -18.44
C ASN A 179 2.04 5.49 -19.09
N GLN A 180 1.81 6.09 -20.26
CA GLN A 180 2.81 6.87 -21.01
C GLN A 180 3.43 7.99 -20.16
N PHE A 181 2.65 8.62 -19.28
CA PHE A 181 3.11 9.66 -18.36
C PHE A 181 4.27 9.21 -17.45
N MET A 182 4.44 7.90 -17.24
CA MET A 182 5.55 7.38 -16.43
C MET A 182 6.89 7.54 -17.12
N ILE A 183 6.92 7.41 -18.46
CA ILE A 183 8.12 7.60 -19.27
C ILE A 183 8.56 9.07 -19.23
N GLU A 184 7.61 9.99 -19.21
CA GLU A 184 7.86 11.43 -19.20
C GLU A 184 8.17 11.97 -17.79
N SER A 185 7.92 11.17 -16.75
CA SER A 185 8.02 11.60 -15.37
C SER A 185 9.47 11.60 -14.87
N GLN A 186 9.98 12.76 -14.47
CA GLN A 186 11.28 12.86 -13.79
C GLN A 186 11.33 12.16 -12.42
N LYS A 187 10.17 11.82 -11.83
CA LYS A 187 10.08 11.16 -10.51
C LYS A 187 10.10 9.63 -10.63
N ILE A 188 9.72 9.08 -11.77
CA ILE A 188 9.65 7.64 -12.01
C ILE A 188 10.85 7.25 -12.89
N THR A 189 11.97 6.93 -12.25
CA THR A 189 13.24 6.64 -12.97
C THR A 189 13.32 5.21 -13.51
N LYS A 190 12.39 4.35 -13.15
CA LYS A 190 12.39 2.91 -13.49
C LYS A 190 11.67 2.60 -14.80
N VAL A 191 10.93 3.54 -15.34
CA VAL A 191 10.23 3.41 -16.61
C VAL A 191 10.80 4.47 -17.54
N GLN A 192 11.54 4.04 -18.56
CA GLN A 192 12.24 4.94 -19.48
C GLN A 192 11.68 4.83 -20.91
N ASN A 193 10.98 3.76 -21.22
CA ASN A 193 10.44 3.47 -22.54
C ASN A 193 9.23 2.53 -22.47
N GLU A 194 8.57 2.32 -23.61
CA GLU A 194 7.41 1.43 -23.68
C GLU A 194 7.71 -0.03 -23.35
N GLU A 195 8.95 -0.50 -23.56
CA GLU A 195 9.31 -1.87 -23.25
C GLU A 195 9.30 -2.12 -21.74
N ASP A 196 9.68 -1.12 -20.93
CA ASP A 196 9.58 -1.20 -19.47
C ASP A 196 8.11 -1.33 -19.03
N LEU A 197 7.18 -0.61 -19.68
CA LEU A 197 5.74 -0.75 -19.43
C LEU A 197 5.21 -2.13 -19.82
N LYS A 198 5.65 -2.67 -20.96
CA LYS A 198 5.31 -4.02 -21.40
C LYS A 198 5.81 -5.07 -20.42
N GLU A 199 7.02 -4.88 -19.90
CA GLU A 199 7.62 -5.81 -18.94
C GLU A 199 6.82 -5.86 -17.63
N ILE A 200 6.31 -4.72 -17.14
CA ILE A 200 5.40 -4.70 -15.98
C ILE A 200 4.13 -5.50 -16.29
N ASN A 201 3.50 -5.28 -17.43
CA ASN A 201 2.32 -6.03 -17.84
C ASN A 201 2.61 -7.54 -17.95
N ARG A 202 3.76 -7.96 -18.53
CA ARG A 202 4.18 -9.37 -18.59
C ARG A 202 4.32 -9.98 -17.19
N LYS A 203 4.91 -9.24 -16.25
CA LYS A 203 5.02 -9.69 -14.86
C LYS A 203 3.66 -9.89 -14.20
N ILE A 204 2.70 -9.01 -14.48
CA ILE A 204 1.33 -9.16 -13.97
C ILE A 204 0.67 -10.40 -14.59
N VAL A 205 0.83 -10.64 -15.89
CA VAL A 205 0.32 -11.83 -16.56
C VAL A 205 0.93 -13.10 -15.96
N ALA A 206 2.25 -13.13 -15.79
CA ALA A 206 2.96 -14.24 -15.18
C ALA A 206 2.50 -14.52 -13.73
N LEU A 207 2.17 -13.48 -12.95
CA LEU A 207 1.57 -13.65 -11.63
C LEU A 207 0.17 -14.28 -11.71
N GLY A 208 -0.64 -13.88 -12.70
CA GLY A 208 -1.95 -14.49 -12.94
C GLY A 208 -1.83 -15.99 -13.25
N GLU A 209 -0.93 -16.36 -14.15
CA GLU A 209 -0.64 -17.77 -14.48
C GLU A 209 -0.13 -18.53 -13.24
N ARG A 210 0.86 -17.99 -12.54
CA ARG A 210 1.45 -18.61 -11.34
C ARG A 210 0.43 -18.91 -10.25
N PHE A 211 -0.53 -18.01 -10.02
CA PHE A 211 -1.52 -18.11 -8.95
C PHE A 211 -2.92 -18.53 -9.43
N ASN A 212 -3.03 -18.96 -10.69
CA ASN A 212 -4.29 -19.35 -11.33
C ASN A 212 -5.39 -18.30 -11.13
N LYS A 213 -5.05 -17.03 -11.42
CA LYS A 213 -5.98 -15.90 -11.32
C LYS A 213 -6.24 -15.32 -12.71
N PRO A 214 -7.49 -14.97 -13.03
CA PRO A 214 -7.79 -14.25 -14.27
C PRO A 214 -6.95 -12.97 -14.38
N VAL A 215 -6.45 -12.69 -15.56
CA VAL A 215 -5.87 -11.40 -15.91
C VAL A 215 -6.76 -10.76 -16.98
N VAL A 216 -7.25 -9.57 -16.70
CA VAL A 216 -8.19 -8.87 -17.58
C VAL A 216 -7.56 -7.58 -18.11
N GLY A 217 -7.82 -7.27 -19.38
CA GLY A 217 -7.49 -5.99 -19.97
C GLY A 217 -8.59 -4.97 -19.69
N THR A 218 -8.23 -3.88 -19.01
CA THR A 218 -9.14 -2.75 -18.74
C THR A 218 -8.56 -1.48 -19.33
N CYS A 219 -9.42 -0.51 -19.69
CA CYS A 219 -8.96 0.71 -20.38
C CYS A 219 -8.91 1.93 -19.46
N ASP A 220 -9.43 1.87 -18.24
CA ASP A 220 -9.49 3.02 -17.32
C ASP A 220 -10.01 4.30 -18.00
N VAL A 221 -11.15 4.19 -18.67
CA VAL A 221 -11.71 5.22 -19.54
C VAL A 221 -12.12 6.45 -18.75
N HIS A 222 -11.60 7.62 -19.11
CA HIS A 222 -11.87 8.90 -18.46
C HIS A 222 -12.65 9.89 -19.32
N PHE A 223 -12.86 9.58 -20.62
CA PHE A 223 -13.66 10.37 -21.55
C PHE A 223 -14.30 9.46 -22.59
N MET A 224 -15.36 9.93 -23.22
CA MET A 224 -16.16 9.11 -24.14
C MET A 224 -15.56 9.07 -25.55
N ASN A 225 -15.18 10.21 -26.10
CA ASN A 225 -14.64 10.35 -27.44
C ASN A 225 -13.17 10.79 -27.40
N PRO A 226 -12.33 10.40 -28.35
CA PRO A 226 -10.91 10.79 -28.38
C PRO A 226 -10.67 12.30 -28.30
N GLU A 227 -11.53 13.10 -28.94
CA GLU A 227 -11.47 14.56 -28.94
C GLU A 227 -11.70 15.19 -27.57
N ASP A 228 -12.32 14.46 -26.62
CA ASP A 228 -12.57 14.92 -25.26
C ASP A 228 -11.30 14.91 -24.40
N GLU A 229 -10.19 14.35 -24.90
CA GLU A 229 -8.90 14.34 -24.19
C GLU A 229 -8.46 15.75 -23.78
N VAL A 230 -8.76 16.76 -24.61
CA VAL A 230 -8.40 18.15 -24.33
C VAL A 230 -9.01 18.64 -23.01
N TYR A 231 -10.22 18.22 -22.69
CA TYR A 231 -10.88 18.57 -21.43
C TYR A 231 -10.24 17.87 -20.24
N ARG A 232 -9.81 16.61 -20.43
CA ARG A 232 -9.10 15.84 -19.40
C ARG A 232 -7.77 16.46 -19.01
N ARG A 233 -7.08 17.15 -19.95
CA ARG A 233 -5.82 17.84 -19.68
C ARG A 233 -5.99 19.11 -18.84
N ILE A 234 -7.19 19.68 -18.79
CA ILE A 234 -7.49 20.93 -18.06
C ILE A 234 -7.81 20.64 -16.59
N ILE A 235 -8.33 19.46 -16.28
CA ILE A 235 -8.71 19.01 -14.94
C ILE A 235 -7.50 18.41 -14.22
#